data_dd5e5a783c09a6031f353a2242b8d340
#
_entry.id   dd5e5a783c09a6031f353a2242b8d340
#
_cell.length_a   1.000
_cell.length_b   1.000
_cell.length_c   1.000
_cell.angle_alpha   90.00
_cell.angle_beta   90.00
_cell.angle_gamma   90.00
#
_symmetry.space_group_name_H-M   'P 1'
#
loop_
_entity.id
_entity.type
_entity.pdbx_description
1 polymer ?
#
loop_
_entity_poly.entity_id
_entity_poly.type
_entity_poly.pdbx_seq_one_letter_code
_entity_poly.pdbx_strand_id
1 'polypeptide(L)'
;MKIASVEIIVLKSPGLYNNSDSAAEPEGPTYMGLAKITTDTGLIGWSDIETCAPVAKACVDAPKWSLEPGMECFDGLATLLIGENPLEVERLWYRMYRGSIYYGRRGVALQAISALDIALWDICGKAYGQPVHVLLGGKWRDRVRAYASTLFRGNPAAMTEAVQHYTAQGFTAVKFGWGGFGQNERRDLPLVEAAREALGPERDLLVDTGWFVERTPKEAIRLVDSIMPYKPYFVEELLHPENYDGYRQVAEAVRVPIACGEQEATDWGFQQLIERGGVDILQPDLTRCGGFTVGRKIVHMAERANRLVVPHSWSSDLLTAASLHLTAFQRRAEFVEFNTSQGPLSRELVKNPIQLEDGYLRVPTGPGLGVEVDEAVVEKYRIA
;
A
#
# COMPACT_ATOMS: atom_id res chain seq x y z
N MET A 1 1.02 11.76 28.45
CA MET A 1 1.54 10.67 27.61
C MET A 1 2.58 11.24 26.69
N LYS A 2 3.75 10.62 26.63
CA LYS A 2 4.87 11.01 25.80
C LYS A 2 5.44 9.79 25.07
N ILE A 3 6.03 10.00 23.91
CA ILE A 3 6.76 8.95 23.18
C ILE A 3 8.03 8.64 23.98
N ALA A 4 8.18 7.40 24.43
CA ALA A 4 9.33 6.91 25.16
C ALA A 4 10.39 6.31 24.25
N SER A 5 9.98 5.55 23.22
CA SER A 5 10.88 4.97 22.24
C SER A 5 10.25 4.86 20.84
N VAL A 6 11.12 4.90 19.85
CA VAL A 6 10.78 4.70 18.43
C VAL A 6 11.77 3.69 17.87
N GLU A 7 11.29 2.63 17.25
CA GLU A 7 12.11 1.55 16.76
C GLU A 7 11.66 1.10 15.38
N ILE A 8 12.61 0.84 14.49
CA ILE A 8 12.39 0.06 13.27
C ILE A 8 13.00 -1.31 13.46
N ILE A 9 12.16 -2.33 13.39
CA ILE A 9 12.53 -3.74 13.52
C ILE A 9 12.65 -4.32 12.12
N VAL A 10 13.80 -4.91 11.82
CA VAL A 10 14.03 -5.58 10.54
C VAL A 10 13.76 -7.07 10.71
N LEU A 11 12.87 -7.60 9.90
CA LEU A 11 12.46 -9.00 9.90
C LEU A 11 12.98 -9.71 8.66
N LYS A 12 13.25 -11.00 8.80
CA LYS A 12 13.64 -11.91 7.73
C LYS A 12 12.95 -13.25 7.91
N SER A 13 12.15 -13.69 6.95
CA SER A 13 11.58 -15.03 6.95
C SER A 13 12.15 -15.88 5.80
N PRO A 14 12.16 -17.22 5.95
CA PRO A 14 12.42 -18.10 4.83
C PRO A 14 11.27 -18.03 3.83
N GLY A 15 11.60 -18.07 2.54
CA GLY A 15 10.63 -18.05 1.46
C GLY A 15 10.22 -16.65 1.02
N LEU A 16 9.72 -16.57 -0.20
CA LEU A 16 9.33 -15.33 -0.83
C LEU A 16 7.95 -14.85 -0.42
N TYR A 17 7.76 -13.59 -0.68
CA TYR A 17 6.53 -12.83 -0.58
C TYR A 17 5.32 -13.48 -1.28
N ASN A 18 5.54 -14.29 -2.33
CA ASN A 18 4.51 -14.59 -3.31
C ASN A 18 4.33 -16.06 -3.65
N ASN A 19 4.75 -16.96 -2.80
CA ASN A 19 5.04 -18.29 -3.27
C ASN A 19 3.96 -19.35 -3.24
N SER A 20 2.77 -19.02 -2.85
CA SER A 20 1.70 -20.00 -2.96
C SER A 20 1.37 -20.37 -4.41
N ASP A 21 1.76 -19.52 -5.38
CA ASP A 21 1.15 -19.58 -6.70
C ASP A 21 2.11 -19.54 -7.90
N SER A 22 3.42 -19.41 -7.68
CA SER A 22 4.37 -19.53 -8.78
C SER A 22 5.02 -20.90 -8.76
N ALA A 23 5.08 -21.56 -9.91
CA ALA A 23 5.86 -22.80 -10.10
C ALA A 23 7.38 -22.56 -10.00
N ALA A 24 7.81 -21.33 -9.74
CA ALA A 24 9.18 -21.00 -9.46
C ALA A 24 9.47 -21.21 -7.97
N GLU A 25 10.48 -21.97 -7.65
CA GLU A 25 11.04 -22.11 -6.29
C GLU A 25 11.33 -20.71 -5.73
N PRO A 26 11.03 -20.48 -4.43
CA PRO A 26 11.33 -19.21 -3.80
C PRO A 26 12.83 -18.97 -3.77
N GLU A 27 13.28 -18.03 -4.55
CA GLU A 27 14.67 -17.62 -4.53
C GLU A 27 14.88 -16.56 -3.45
N GLY A 28 15.36 -16.98 -2.30
CA GLY A 28 15.83 -16.12 -1.24
C GLY A 28 14.80 -15.77 -0.15
N PRO A 29 15.25 -15.10 0.91
CA PRO A 29 14.41 -14.72 2.04
C PRO A 29 13.60 -13.47 1.76
N THR A 30 12.42 -13.38 2.36
CA THR A 30 11.66 -12.13 2.43
C THR A 30 12.16 -11.26 3.57
N TYR A 31 12.38 -9.97 3.29
CA TYR A 31 12.67 -8.95 4.27
C TYR A 31 11.49 -8.00 4.42
N MET A 32 11.22 -7.59 5.65
CA MET A 32 10.17 -6.62 5.97
C MET A 32 10.63 -5.72 7.11
N GLY A 33 10.10 -4.53 7.22
CA GLY A 33 10.28 -3.67 8.37
C GLY A 33 8.99 -3.51 9.15
N LEU A 34 9.12 -3.34 10.48
CA LEU A 34 8.02 -2.89 11.34
C LEU A 34 8.45 -1.60 12.05
N ALA A 35 7.54 -0.64 12.15
CA ALA A 35 7.66 0.51 13.03
C ALA A 35 6.95 0.21 14.35
N LYS A 36 7.64 0.43 15.46
CA LYS A 36 7.12 0.32 16.82
C LYS A 36 7.35 1.64 17.57
N ILE A 37 6.29 2.26 18.04
CA ILE A 37 6.35 3.44 18.91
C ILE A 37 5.79 3.05 20.27
N THR A 38 6.57 3.26 21.35
CA THR A 38 6.14 2.98 22.72
C THR A 38 6.02 4.29 23.49
N THR A 39 4.92 4.43 24.25
CA THR A 39 4.69 5.60 25.10
C THR A 39 5.11 5.33 26.53
N ASP A 40 5.30 6.40 27.33
CA ASP A 40 5.55 6.34 28.78
C ASP A 40 4.40 5.75 29.60
N THR A 41 3.23 5.60 29.00
CA THR A 41 2.04 4.94 29.61
C THR A 41 1.90 3.48 29.19
N GLY A 42 2.81 2.94 28.39
CA GLY A 42 2.79 1.55 27.93
C GLY A 42 1.94 1.28 26.69
N LEU A 43 1.31 2.29 26.07
CA LEU A 43 0.66 2.12 24.78
C LEU A 43 1.72 1.94 23.70
N ILE A 44 1.45 0.98 22.78
CA ILE A 44 2.31 0.67 21.65
C ILE A 44 1.53 0.86 20.37
N GLY A 45 2.11 1.62 19.41
CA GLY A 45 1.63 1.73 18.04
C GLY A 45 2.52 0.95 17.10
N TRP A 46 1.88 0.33 16.11
CA TRP A 46 2.52 -0.51 15.12
C TRP A 46 2.17 -0.12 13.69
N SER A 47 3.10 -0.37 12.80
CA SER A 47 2.91 -0.38 11.35
C SER A 47 3.95 -1.27 10.70
N ASP A 48 3.67 -1.77 9.51
CA ASP A 48 4.70 -2.32 8.64
C ASP A 48 5.36 -1.22 7.78
N ILE A 49 6.48 -1.58 7.16
CA ILE A 49 7.20 -0.72 6.22
C ILE A 49 7.50 -1.54 4.97
N GLU A 50 6.87 -1.19 3.87
CA GLU A 50 7.16 -1.81 2.58
C GLU A 50 8.24 -1.04 1.83
N THR A 51 9.49 -1.24 2.25
CA THR A 51 10.68 -0.65 1.64
C THR A 51 11.94 -1.41 2.07
N CYS A 52 13.12 -0.84 1.74
CA CYS A 52 14.39 -1.33 2.28
C CYS A 52 14.49 -1.03 3.79
N ALA A 53 14.01 -1.96 4.62
CA ALA A 53 13.91 -1.79 6.07
C ALA A 53 15.21 -1.35 6.77
N PRO A 54 16.41 -1.88 6.41
CA PRO A 54 17.67 -1.40 7.00
C PRO A 54 17.96 0.09 6.72
N VAL A 55 17.57 0.60 5.53
CA VAL A 55 17.75 2.01 5.19
C VAL A 55 16.71 2.87 5.91
N ALA A 56 15.47 2.41 6.03
CA ALA A 56 14.46 3.08 6.84
C ALA A 56 14.88 3.16 8.32
N LYS A 57 15.44 2.06 8.86
CA LYS A 57 16.03 2.04 10.21
C LYS A 57 17.13 3.10 10.35
N ALA A 58 18.04 3.21 9.40
CA ALA A 58 19.09 4.23 9.43
C ALA A 58 18.53 5.66 9.43
N CYS A 59 17.44 5.95 8.70
CA CYS A 59 16.77 7.25 8.74
C CYS A 59 16.15 7.56 10.12
N VAL A 60 15.66 6.53 10.81
CA VAL A 60 15.05 6.68 12.14
C VAL A 60 16.10 6.83 13.23
N ASP A 61 17.16 5.99 13.19
CA ASP A 61 18.20 5.92 14.21
C ASP A 61 19.30 6.99 14.05
N ALA A 62 19.29 7.75 12.97
CA ALA A 62 20.28 8.81 12.76
C ALA A 62 20.29 9.78 13.95
N PRO A 63 21.47 10.32 14.31
CA PRO A 63 21.59 11.23 15.45
C PRO A 63 20.90 12.56 15.20
N LYS A 64 20.72 13.34 16.26
CA LYS A 64 20.34 14.75 16.17
C LYS A 64 21.53 15.57 15.66
N TRP A 65 21.32 16.30 14.57
CA TRP A 65 22.30 17.19 13.95
C TRP A 65 22.05 18.65 14.21
N SER A 66 20.80 19.04 14.40
CA SER A 66 20.42 20.43 14.65
C SER A 66 21.00 20.92 15.98
N LEU A 67 21.65 22.10 15.95
CA LEU A 67 22.23 22.74 17.13
C LEU A 67 21.19 23.56 17.90
N GLU A 68 20.15 24.05 17.21
CA GLU A 68 19.11 24.91 17.78
C GLU A 68 17.72 24.38 17.48
N PRO A 69 16.77 24.49 18.43
CA PRO A 69 15.37 24.13 18.19
C PRO A 69 14.78 24.96 17.02
N GLY A 70 14.05 24.30 16.15
CA GLY A 70 13.40 24.91 14.98
C GLY A 70 14.30 24.98 13.73
N MET A 71 15.55 24.52 13.82
CA MET A 71 16.48 24.39 12.69
C MET A 71 16.70 22.95 12.25
N GLU A 72 15.82 22.04 12.64
CA GLU A 72 15.86 20.64 12.24
C GLU A 72 15.70 20.52 10.72
N CYS A 73 16.65 19.84 10.06
CA CYS A 73 16.63 19.57 8.62
C CYS A 73 17.43 18.31 8.20
N PHE A 74 18.26 17.79 9.10
CA PHE A 74 19.08 16.59 8.91
C PHE A 74 18.92 15.58 10.05
N ASP A 75 17.95 15.79 10.94
CA ASP A 75 17.83 15.01 12.18
C ASP A 75 17.22 13.64 11.94
N GLY A 76 17.69 12.63 12.66
CA GLY A 76 17.07 11.31 12.67
C GLY A 76 15.64 11.36 13.21
N LEU A 77 14.75 10.59 12.60
CA LEU A 77 13.31 10.71 12.86
C LEU A 77 12.94 10.41 14.32
N ALA A 78 13.61 9.46 14.98
CA ALA A 78 13.39 9.17 16.39
C ALA A 78 13.69 10.37 17.29
N THR A 79 14.71 11.16 16.97
CA THR A 79 15.09 12.35 17.76
C THR A 79 14.05 13.47 17.70
N LEU A 80 13.23 13.45 16.65
CA LEU A 80 12.13 14.40 16.45
C LEU A 80 10.86 14.00 17.17
N LEU A 81 10.74 12.73 17.57
CA LEU A 81 9.52 12.18 18.17
C LEU A 81 9.65 11.92 19.68
N ILE A 82 10.81 11.46 20.15
CA ILE A 82 11.00 11.10 21.56
C ILE A 82 10.72 12.30 22.47
N GLY A 83 9.89 12.09 23.50
CA GLY A 83 9.46 13.11 24.46
C GLY A 83 8.25 13.93 24.02
N GLU A 84 7.82 13.84 22.77
CA GLU A 84 6.64 14.50 22.22
C GLU A 84 5.33 13.81 22.61
N ASN A 85 4.21 14.54 22.49
CA ASN A 85 2.88 13.99 22.66
C ASN A 85 2.41 13.24 21.40
N PRO A 86 2.23 11.90 21.40
CA PRO A 86 1.88 11.13 20.22
C PRO A 86 0.49 11.47 19.64
N LEU A 87 -0.37 12.17 20.37
CA LEU A 87 -1.71 12.56 19.91
C LEU A 87 -1.69 13.75 18.93
N GLU A 88 -0.55 14.43 18.79
CA GLU A 88 -0.39 15.59 17.89
C GLU A 88 0.13 15.14 16.52
N VAL A 89 -0.52 14.17 15.90
CA VAL A 89 -0.03 13.45 14.72
C VAL A 89 0.34 14.37 13.54
N GLU A 90 -0.50 15.35 13.19
CA GLU A 90 -0.18 16.27 12.08
C GLU A 90 1.05 17.14 12.35
N ARG A 91 1.20 17.62 13.58
CA ARG A 91 2.37 18.37 13.98
C ARG A 91 3.63 17.52 13.93
N LEU A 92 3.54 16.28 14.41
CA LEU A 92 4.66 15.33 14.41
C LEU A 92 5.02 14.90 12.98
N TRP A 93 4.04 14.66 12.13
CA TRP A 93 4.27 14.39 10.72
C TRP A 93 5.05 15.51 10.05
N TYR A 94 4.58 16.74 10.20
CA TYR A 94 5.24 17.90 9.61
C TYR A 94 6.66 18.13 10.19
N ARG A 95 6.85 17.87 11.49
CA ARG A 95 8.16 17.94 12.13
C ARG A 95 9.13 16.92 11.55
N MET A 96 8.71 15.68 11.37
CA MET A 96 9.53 14.64 10.72
C MET A 96 9.86 15.03 9.28
N TYR A 97 8.87 15.46 8.51
CA TYR A 97 9.05 15.84 7.11
C TYR A 97 10.02 17.01 6.96
N ARG A 98 9.86 18.07 7.76
CA ARG A 98 10.76 19.20 7.78
C ARG A 98 12.16 18.81 8.28
N GLY A 99 12.24 18.06 9.36
CA GLY A 99 13.48 17.63 9.98
C GLY A 99 14.35 16.72 9.11
N SER A 100 13.74 16.10 8.09
CA SER A 100 14.39 15.25 7.10
C SER A 100 14.43 15.86 5.68
N ILE A 101 14.14 17.13 5.52
CA ILE A 101 13.86 17.75 4.21
C ILE A 101 14.98 17.58 3.19
N TYR A 102 16.23 17.52 3.62
CA TYR A 102 17.39 17.37 2.75
C TYR A 102 17.59 15.92 2.25
N TYR A 103 17.07 14.92 2.97
CA TYR A 103 17.23 13.51 2.61
C TYR A 103 15.88 12.77 2.46
N GLY A 104 14.74 13.40 2.74
CA GLY A 104 13.50 12.74 3.01
C GLY A 104 12.22 13.22 2.34
N ARG A 105 12.27 14.03 1.28
CA ARG A 105 11.03 14.49 0.60
C ARG A 105 10.26 13.40 -0.14
N ARG A 106 10.94 12.34 -0.58
CA ARG A 106 10.42 11.15 -1.25
C ARG A 106 11.28 9.95 -0.87
N GLY A 107 10.90 8.76 -1.30
CA GLY A 107 11.67 7.55 -1.08
C GLY A 107 11.72 7.11 0.38
N VAL A 108 12.78 6.41 0.76
CA VAL A 108 12.84 5.63 2.00
C VAL A 108 12.59 6.45 3.27
N ALA A 109 13.08 7.68 3.35
CA ALA A 109 12.84 8.49 4.55
C ALA A 109 11.35 8.88 4.69
N LEU A 110 10.65 9.17 3.58
CA LEU A 110 9.21 9.40 3.63
C LEU A 110 8.44 8.11 3.93
N GLN A 111 8.89 6.96 3.44
CA GLN A 111 8.32 5.67 3.77
C GLN A 111 8.48 5.36 5.28
N ALA A 112 9.62 5.71 5.88
CA ALA A 112 9.79 5.64 7.33
C ALA A 112 8.83 6.59 8.07
N ILE A 113 8.66 7.83 7.60
CA ILE A 113 7.67 8.78 8.14
C ILE A 113 6.26 8.22 8.03
N SER A 114 5.93 7.58 6.91
CA SER A 114 4.61 6.98 6.67
C SER A 114 4.29 5.90 7.70
N ALA A 115 5.24 5.01 7.96
CA ALA A 115 5.07 3.95 8.94
C ALA A 115 4.96 4.51 10.37
N LEU A 116 5.78 5.51 10.72
CA LEU A 116 5.69 6.18 12.02
C LEU A 116 4.35 6.92 12.17
N ASP A 117 3.83 7.53 11.12
CA ASP A 117 2.51 8.17 11.12
C ASP A 117 1.38 7.15 11.37
N ILE A 118 1.40 6.01 10.68
CA ILE A 118 0.42 4.94 10.90
C ILE A 118 0.48 4.45 12.37
N ALA A 119 1.68 4.24 12.91
CA ALA A 119 1.86 3.84 14.30
C ALA A 119 1.36 4.92 15.29
N LEU A 120 1.52 6.21 14.99
CA LEU A 120 0.95 7.30 15.78
C LEU A 120 -0.58 7.31 15.74
N TRP A 121 -1.19 7.10 14.58
CA TRP A 121 -2.64 6.95 14.47
C TRP A 121 -3.16 5.72 15.20
N ASP A 122 -2.41 4.62 15.21
CA ASP A 122 -2.73 3.43 16.02
C ASP A 122 -2.71 3.76 17.53
N ILE A 123 -1.71 4.51 18.02
CA ILE A 123 -1.67 5.00 19.41
C ILE A 123 -2.87 5.91 19.70
N CYS A 124 -3.21 6.84 18.82
CA CYS A 124 -4.36 7.71 19.00
C CYS A 124 -5.66 6.90 19.16
N GLY A 125 -5.88 5.93 18.28
CA GLY A 125 -7.04 5.05 18.37
C GLY A 125 -7.07 4.28 19.67
N LYS A 126 -5.96 3.70 20.11
CA LYS A 126 -5.85 2.99 21.39
C LYS A 126 -6.07 3.93 22.59
N ALA A 127 -5.50 5.12 22.55
CA ALA A 127 -5.66 6.11 23.62
C ALA A 127 -7.10 6.60 23.78
N TYR A 128 -7.84 6.76 22.69
CA TYR A 128 -9.24 7.17 22.70
C TYR A 128 -10.24 6.00 22.75
N GLY A 129 -9.76 4.75 22.73
CA GLY A 129 -10.61 3.56 22.66
C GLY A 129 -11.44 3.48 21.39
N GLN A 130 -10.94 4.03 20.27
CA GLN A 130 -11.65 4.12 19.00
C GLN A 130 -10.81 3.55 17.85
N PRO A 131 -11.43 2.92 16.84
CA PRO A 131 -10.75 2.53 15.63
C PRO A 131 -10.35 3.77 14.80
N VAL A 132 -9.27 3.64 13.99
CA VAL A 132 -8.72 4.77 13.23
C VAL A 132 -9.76 5.42 12.30
N HIS A 133 -10.65 4.65 11.67
CA HIS A 133 -11.68 5.25 10.79
C HIS A 133 -12.61 6.24 11.52
N VAL A 134 -12.85 6.07 12.82
CA VAL A 134 -13.64 7.02 13.62
C VAL A 134 -12.88 8.34 13.78
N LEU A 135 -11.57 8.27 14.01
CA LEU A 135 -10.72 9.46 14.14
C LEU A 135 -10.55 10.20 12.80
N LEU A 136 -10.63 9.48 11.68
CA LEU A 136 -10.64 10.09 10.34
C LEU A 136 -11.94 10.85 10.05
N GLY A 137 -13.04 10.53 10.73
CA GLY A 137 -14.35 11.20 10.55
C GLY A 137 -15.52 10.23 10.42
N GLY A 138 -15.29 8.93 10.66
CA GLY A 138 -16.31 7.88 10.59
C GLY A 138 -16.22 7.05 9.31
N LYS A 139 -17.01 6.00 9.24
CA LYS A 139 -17.05 5.08 8.11
C LYS A 139 -18.35 5.17 7.34
N TRP A 140 -18.30 4.98 6.03
CA TRP A 140 -19.46 4.88 5.15
C TRP A 140 -19.91 3.43 4.94
N ARG A 141 -19.05 2.45 5.29
CA ARG A 141 -19.31 1.01 5.10
C ARG A 141 -18.64 0.17 6.16
N ASP A 142 -19.25 -0.98 6.46
CA ASP A 142 -18.73 -1.96 7.44
C ASP A 142 -17.81 -3.00 6.82
N ARG A 143 -17.86 -3.15 5.50
CA ARG A 143 -17.05 -4.07 4.72
C ARG A 143 -16.71 -3.45 3.37
N VAL A 144 -15.57 -3.84 2.80
CA VAL A 144 -15.10 -3.39 1.50
C VAL A 144 -14.92 -4.59 0.59
N ARG A 145 -15.36 -4.50 -0.64
CA ARG A 145 -15.12 -5.53 -1.66
C ARG A 145 -13.62 -5.65 -1.90
N ALA A 146 -13.09 -6.88 -1.84
CA ALA A 146 -11.67 -7.14 -2.07
C ALA A 146 -11.44 -7.68 -3.48
N TYR A 147 -10.30 -7.33 -4.06
CA TYR A 147 -9.76 -8.09 -5.18
C TYR A 147 -8.56 -8.92 -4.71
N ALA A 148 -8.43 -10.14 -5.22
CA ALA A 148 -7.22 -10.94 -5.04
C ALA A 148 -6.10 -10.30 -5.86
N SER A 149 -5.04 -9.85 -5.22
CA SER A 149 -3.87 -9.29 -5.89
C SER A 149 -2.78 -10.35 -5.98
N THR A 150 -2.32 -10.63 -7.20
CA THR A 150 -1.35 -11.69 -7.47
C THR A 150 -0.55 -11.41 -8.75
N LEU A 151 0.47 -12.24 -9.01
CA LEU A 151 1.34 -12.10 -10.18
C LEU A 151 0.77 -12.81 -11.41
N PHE A 152 1.12 -12.31 -12.61
CA PHE A 152 0.90 -13.05 -13.85
C PHE A 152 1.62 -14.40 -13.82
N ARG A 153 0.96 -15.42 -14.38
CA ARG A 153 1.54 -16.78 -14.51
C ARG A 153 2.29 -16.94 -15.83
N GLY A 154 3.09 -17.97 -15.91
CA GLY A 154 3.94 -18.22 -17.07
C GLY A 154 3.21 -18.72 -18.33
N ASN A 155 1.96 -19.19 -18.21
CA ASN A 155 1.17 -19.74 -19.32
C ASN A 155 -0.35 -19.67 -19.06
N PRO A 156 -1.19 -19.79 -20.12
CA PRO A 156 -2.65 -19.69 -20.00
C PRO A 156 -3.30 -20.70 -19.05
N ALA A 157 -2.82 -21.95 -19.00
CA ALA A 157 -3.37 -22.96 -18.11
C ALA A 157 -3.18 -22.57 -16.63
N ALA A 158 -1.98 -22.13 -16.27
CA ALA A 158 -1.69 -21.65 -14.92
C ALA A 158 -2.48 -20.36 -14.56
N MET A 159 -2.81 -19.49 -15.55
CA MET A 159 -3.73 -18.37 -15.35
C MET A 159 -5.14 -18.85 -14.99
N THR A 160 -5.65 -19.83 -15.73
CA THR A 160 -6.98 -20.45 -15.45
C THR A 160 -7.02 -21.05 -14.05
N GLU A 161 -6.00 -21.81 -13.66
CA GLU A 161 -5.89 -22.42 -12.33
C GLU A 161 -5.87 -21.35 -11.22
N ALA A 162 -5.10 -20.28 -11.40
CA ALA A 162 -5.04 -19.18 -10.44
C ALA A 162 -6.40 -18.49 -10.27
N VAL A 163 -7.11 -18.22 -11.36
CA VAL A 163 -8.47 -17.66 -11.30
C VAL A 163 -9.43 -18.58 -10.56
N GLN A 164 -9.41 -19.88 -10.88
CA GLN A 164 -10.26 -20.88 -10.21
C GLN A 164 -9.96 -20.96 -8.72
N HIS A 165 -8.69 -20.92 -8.35
CA HIS A 165 -8.26 -20.90 -6.95
C HIS A 165 -8.84 -19.71 -6.17
N TYR A 166 -8.72 -18.47 -6.69
CA TYR A 166 -9.23 -17.29 -5.99
C TYR A 166 -10.75 -17.20 -6.00
N THR A 167 -11.39 -17.59 -7.10
CA THR A 167 -12.86 -17.59 -7.15
C THR A 167 -13.47 -18.62 -6.23
N ALA A 168 -12.82 -19.78 -6.01
CA ALA A 168 -13.23 -20.77 -5.03
C ALA A 168 -13.11 -20.28 -3.58
N GLN A 169 -12.22 -19.31 -3.30
CA GLN A 169 -12.13 -18.63 -2.02
C GLN A 169 -13.19 -17.55 -1.82
N GLY A 170 -13.97 -17.23 -2.86
CA GLY A 170 -15.04 -16.24 -2.81
C GLY A 170 -14.69 -14.88 -3.41
N PHE A 171 -13.47 -14.68 -3.97
CA PHE A 171 -13.16 -13.43 -4.66
C PHE A 171 -14.03 -13.23 -5.90
N THR A 172 -14.53 -12.02 -6.07
CA THR A 172 -15.32 -11.59 -7.23
C THR A 172 -14.53 -10.69 -8.18
N ALA A 173 -13.30 -10.39 -7.83
CA ALA A 173 -12.36 -9.60 -8.62
C ALA A 173 -10.93 -10.14 -8.43
N VAL A 174 -10.13 -10.15 -9.49
CA VAL A 174 -8.73 -10.59 -9.44
C VAL A 174 -7.87 -9.60 -10.22
N LYS A 175 -6.79 -9.11 -9.58
CA LYS A 175 -5.73 -8.32 -10.22
C LYS A 175 -4.54 -9.23 -10.50
N PHE A 176 -4.10 -9.25 -11.76
CA PHE A 176 -2.85 -9.84 -12.15
C PHE A 176 -1.86 -8.74 -12.49
N GLY A 177 -0.70 -8.79 -11.86
CA GLY A 177 0.36 -7.81 -12.07
C GLY A 177 1.73 -8.42 -12.28
N TRP A 178 2.67 -7.62 -12.74
CA TRP A 178 4.09 -7.94 -12.80
C TRP A 178 4.40 -9.24 -13.59
N GLY A 179 5.36 -10.07 -13.13
CA GLY A 179 5.68 -11.35 -13.80
C GLY A 179 6.20 -11.22 -15.24
N GLY A 180 6.77 -10.05 -15.57
CA GLY A 180 7.24 -9.75 -16.93
C GLY A 180 6.14 -9.43 -17.94
N PHE A 181 4.91 -9.19 -17.51
CA PHE A 181 3.81 -8.75 -18.36
C PHE A 181 4.11 -7.40 -19.01
N GLY A 182 3.65 -7.25 -20.25
CA GLY A 182 3.88 -6.05 -21.06
C GLY A 182 5.21 -6.00 -21.82
N GLN A 183 6.08 -7.02 -21.67
CA GLN A 183 7.32 -7.14 -22.45
C GLN A 183 7.12 -7.80 -23.82
N ASN A 184 6.12 -8.67 -23.95
CA ASN A 184 5.88 -9.44 -25.17
C ASN A 184 4.37 -9.68 -25.37
N GLU A 185 3.75 -8.87 -26.20
CA GLU A 185 2.32 -8.93 -26.49
C GLU A 185 1.85 -10.33 -26.94
N ARG A 186 2.63 -11.06 -27.74
CA ARG A 186 2.26 -12.40 -28.21
C ARG A 186 2.18 -13.43 -27.08
N ARG A 187 2.95 -13.23 -26.01
CA ARG A 187 2.88 -14.05 -24.79
C ARG A 187 1.77 -13.54 -23.88
N ASP A 188 1.63 -12.24 -23.75
CA ASP A 188 0.86 -11.58 -22.72
C ASP A 188 -0.66 -11.62 -23.00
N LEU A 189 -1.09 -11.45 -24.26
CA LEU A 189 -2.50 -11.50 -24.63
C LEU A 189 -3.17 -12.84 -24.30
N PRO A 190 -2.60 -14.01 -24.60
CA PRO A 190 -3.19 -15.29 -24.19
C PRO A 190 -3.34 -15.45 -22.67
N LEU A 191 -2.52 -14.77 -21.86
CA LEU A 191 -2.66 -14.80 -20.38
C LEU A 191 -3.90 -14.02 -19.94
N VAL A 192 -4.11 -12.83 -20.50
CA VAL A 192 -5.29 -12.00 -20.20
C VAL A 192 -6.57 -12.67 -20.69
N GLU A 193 -6.54 -13.27 -21.87
CA GLU A 193 -7.65 -14.05 -22.45
C GLU A 193 -8.04 -15.19 -21.51
N ALA A 194 -7.09 -16.03 -21.11
CA ALA A 194 -7.33 -17.16 -20.21
C ALA A 194 -7.89 -16.70 -18.84
N ALA A 195 -7.37 -15.59 -18.31
CA ALA A 195 -7.88 -15.00 -17.07
C ALA A 195 -9.34 -14.55 -17.23
N ARG A 196 -9.68 -13.85 -18.32
CA ARG A 196 -11.05 -13.39 -18.59
C ARG A 196 -12.02 -14.56 -18.80
N GLU A 197 -11.62 -15.57 -19.57
CA GLU A 197 -12.44 -16.75 -19.81
C GLU A 197 -12.75 -17.50 -18.50
N ALA A 198 -11.73 -17.69 -17.66
CA ALA A 198 -11.89 -18.36 -16.38
C ALA A 198 -12.74 -17.55 -15.37
N LEU A 199 -12.60 -16.22 -15.34
CA LEU A 199 -13.41 -15.33 -14.50
C LEU A 199 -14.89 -15.30 -14.94
N GLY A 200 -15.16 -15.49 -16.22
CA GLY A 200 -16.48 -15.24 -16.81
C GLY A 200 -16.83 -13.75 -16.89
N PRO A 201 -18.02 -13.42 -17.38
CA PRO A 201 -18.41 -12.02 -17.66
C PRO A 201 -18.76 -11.20 -16.42
N GLU A 202 -19.13 -11.84 -15.30
CA GLU A 202 -19.70 -11.19 -14.11
C GLU A 202 -18.66 -10.77 -13.07
N ARG A 203 -17.42 -11.23 -13.20
CA ARG A 203 -16.34 -10.89 -12.27
C ARG A 203 -15.36 -9.92 -12.89
N ASP A 204 -14.70 -9.13 -12.06
CA ASP A 204 -13.78 -8.10 -12.52
C ASP A 204 -12.36 -8.62 -12.68
N LEU A 205 -11.79 -8.36 -13.85
CA LEU A 205 -10.37 -8.52 -14.14
C LEU A 205 -9.67 -7.18 -14.03
N LEU A 206 -8.62 -7.10 -13.25
CA LEU A 206 -7.78 -5.93 -13.10
C LEU A 206 -6.37 -6.29 -13.62
N VAL A 207 -5.74 -5.37 -14.31
CA VAL A 207 -4.44 -5.61 -14.95
C VAL A 207 -3.44 -4.57 -14.48
N ASP A 208 -2.36 -5.02 -13.88
CA ASP A 208 -1.23 -4.20 -13.50
C ASP A 208 -0.04 -4.52 -14.42
N THR A 209 0.45 -3.51 -15.11
CA THR A 209 1.53 -3.73 -16.08
C THR A 209 2.93 -3.55 -15.50
N GLY A 210 3.01 -2.96 -14.29
CA GLY A 210 4.27 -2.62 -13.65
C GLY A 210 5.05 -1.54 -14.43
N TRP A 211 5.49 -0.53 -13.74
CA TRP A 211 6.25 0.61 -14.30
C TRP A 211 7.64 0.23 -14.83
N PHE A 212 8.20 -0.90 -14.41
CA PHE A 212 9.56 -1.34 -14.76
C PHE A 212 9.75 -1.71 -16.24
N VAL A 213 8.66 -1.89 -17.00
CA VAL A 213 8.74 -2.00 -18.47
C VAL A 213 8.63 -0.61 -19.05
N GLU A 214 9.77 -0.05 -19.49
CA GLU A 214 9.78 1.28 -20.10
C GLU A 214 8.95 1.30 -21.38
N ARG A 215 7.95 2.20 -21.44
CA ARG A 215 7.05 2.39 -22.57
C ARG A 215 6.90 3.87 -22.89
N THR A 216 6.78 4.17 -24.17
CA THR A 216 6.24 5.45 -24.61
C THR A 216 4.71 5.46 -24.40
N PRO A 217 4.08 6.65 -24.30
CA PRO A 217 2.62 6.72 -24.23
C PRO A 217 1.90 6.00 -25.37
N LYS A 218 2.46 6.02 -26.59
CA LYS A 218 1.89 5.29 -27.74
C LYS A 218 1.95 3.77 -27.59
N GLU A 219 3.00 3.25 -26.98
CA GLU A 219 3.11 1.82 -26.67
C GLU A 219 2.16 1.41 -25.57
N ALA A 220 2.01 2.24 -24.54
CA ALA A 220 1.03 2.03 -23.48
C ALA A 220 -0.41 2.02 -24.02
N ILE A 221 -0.77 2.97 -24.91
CA ILE A 221 -2.09 3.01 -25.55
C ILE A 221 -2.32 1.72 -26.38
N ARG A 222 -1.35 1.29 -27.20
CA ARG A 222 -1.48 0.04 -27.96
C ARG A 222 -1.67 -1.17 -27.07
N LEU A 223 -0.93 -1.27 -25.96
CA LEU A 223 -1.09 -2.36 -25.00
C LEU A 223 -2.51 -2.35 -24.42
N VAL A 224 -3.01 -1.20 -24.00
CA VAL A 224 -4.39 -1.07 -23.49
C VAL A 224 -5.39 -1.49 -24.58
N ASP A 225 -5.26 -0.98 -25.78
CA ASP A 225 -6.17 -1.32 -26.91
C ASP A 225 -6.19 -2.84 -27.18
N SER A 226 -5.05 -3.51 -27.06
CA SER A 226 -4.93 -4.96 -27.28
C SER A 226 -5.64 -5.81 -26.24
N ILE A 227 -5.77 -5.32 -24.99
CA ILE A 227 -6.45 -6.03 -23.90
C ILE A 227 -7.91 -5.57 -23.69
N MET A 228 -8.36 -4.53 -24.37
CA MET A 228 -9.75 -4.03 -24.28
C MET A 228 -10.84 -5.07 -24.58
N PRO A 229 -10.65 -6.03 -25.52
CA PRO A 229 -11.62 -7.10 -25.74
C PRO A 229 -11.92 -7.94 -24.49
N TYR A 230 -10.99 -8.01 -23.56
CA TYR A 230 -11.10 -8.76 -22.29
C TYR A 230 -11.70 -7.94 -21.15
N LYS A 231 -12.11 -6.68 -21.41
CA LYS A 231 -12.84 -5.80 -20.49
C LYS A 231 -12.17 -5.71 -19.10
N PRO A 232 -10.92 -5.24 -19.01
CA PRO A 232 -10.32 -4.98 -17.70
C PRO A 232 -11.11 -3.86 -16.98
N TYR A 233 -11.26 -3.97 -15.66
CA TYR A 233 -11.90 -2.95 -14.84
C TYR A 233 -11.05 -1.67 -14.77
N PHE A 234 -9.75 -1.83 -14.58
CA PHE A 234 -8.74 -0.79 -14.74
C PHE A 234 -7.43 -1.39 -15.27
N VAL A 235 -6.54 -0.50 -15.76
CA VAL A 235 -5.15 -0.85 -16.09
C VAL A 235 -4.21 0.03 -15.26
N GLU A 236 -3.26 -0.60 -14.59
CA GLU A 236 -2.39 0.00 -13.58
C GLU A 236 -0.95 0.11 -14.08
N GLU A 237 -0.26 1.18 -13.67
CA GLU A 237 1.19 1.41 -13.83
C GLU A 237 1.77 1.27 -15.25
N LEU A 238 1.10 1.87 -16.23
CA LEU A 238 1.46 1.78 -17.65
C LEU A 238 2.79 2.45 -18.02
N LEU A 239 3.23 3.45 -17.25
CA LEU A 239 4.38 4.29 -17.53
C LEU A 239 5.23 4.50 -16.28
N HIS A 240 6.46 5.02 -16.50
CA HIS A 240 7.31 5.43 -15.39
C HIS A 240 6.58 6.43 -14.46
N PRO A 241 6.67 6.30 -13.12
CA PRO A 241 5.89 7.11 -12.16
C PRO A 241 6.06 8.64 -12.33
N GLU A 242 7.22 9.11 -12.78
CA GLU A 242 7.49 10.55 -13.02
C GLU A 242 6.92 11.07 -14.35
N ASN A 243 6.34 10.22 -15.20
CA ASN A 243 5.85 10.61 -16.52
C ASN A 243 4.37 11.06 -16.48
N TYR A 244 4.06 12.09 -15.70
CA TYR A 244 2.69 12.61 -15.55
C TYR A 244 2.06 13.00 -16.89
N ASP A 245 2.80 13.71 -17.76
CA ASP A 245 2.27 14.14 -19.06
C ASP A 245 2.02 12.96 -20.01
N GLY A 246 2.79 11.88 -19.86
CA GLY A 246 2.54 10.61 -20.54
C GLY A 246 1.27 9.93 -20.05
N TYR A 247 1.04 9.89 -18.74
CA TYR A 247 -0.21 9.38 -18.15
C TYR A 247 -1.43 10.12 -18.67
N ARG A 248 -1.37 11.45 -18.80
CA ARG A 248 -2.43 12.25 -19.41
C ARG A 248 -2.74 11.80 -20.84
N GLN A 249 -1.68 11.64 -21.66
CA GLN A 249 -1.85 11.18 -23.05
C GLN A 249 -2.57 9.82 -23.12
N VAL A 250 -2.22 8.91 -22.21
CA VAL A 250 -2.87 7.59 -22.13
C VAL A 250 -4.31 7.74 -21.65
N ALA A 251 -4.56 8.43 -20.55
CA ALA A 251 -5.89 8.57 -19.95
C ALA A 251 -6.89 9.25 -20.91
N GLU A 252 -6.43 10.21 -21.71
CA GLU A 252 -7.27 10.88 -22.73
C GLU A 252 -7.55 10.00 -23.97
N ALA A 253 -6.66 9.04 -24.28
CA ALA A 253 -6.77 8.21 -25.46
C ALA A 253 -7.59 6.93 -25.25
N VAL A 254 -7.61 6.39 -24.05
CA VAL A 254 -8.25 5.09 -23.76
C VAL A 254 -9.56 5.25 -23.00
N ARG A 255 -10.41 4.22 -23.02
CA ARG A 255 -11.73 4.25 -22.33
C ARG A 255 -11.71 3.55 -20.98
N VAL A 256 -10.78 2.63 -20.77
CA VAL A 256 -10.63 1.94 -19.48
C VAL A 256 -10.04 2.91 -18.46
N PRO A 257 -10.49 2.88 -17.20
CA PRO A 257 -9.85 3.66 -16.15
C PRO A 257 -8.38 3.35 -16.00
N ILE A 258 -7.55 4.38 -15.89
CA ILE A 258 -6.12 4.27 -15.63
C ILE A 258 -5.87 4.49 -14.14
N ALA A 259 -5.15 3.54 -13.53
CA ALA A 259 -4.79 3.54 -12.13
C ALA A 259 -3.29 3.69 -11.96
N CYS A 260 -2.84 4.47 -10.97
CA CYS A 260 -1.45 4.51 -10.52
C CYS A 260 -1.32 5.27 -9.20
N GLY A 261 -0.13 5.22 -8.60
CA GLY A 261 0.18 6.01 -7.43
C GLY A 261 0.83 5.25 -6.28
N GLU A 262 1.08 3.95 -6.39
CA GLU A 262 1.77 3.18 -5.35
C GLU A 262 3.20 3.68 -5.10
N GLN A 263 3.85 4.25 -6.11
CA GLN A 263 5.18 4.85 -6.01
C GLN A 263 5.14 6.35 -5.66
N GLU A 264 3.93 6.95 -5.63
CA GLU A 264 3.81 8.39 -5.42
C GLU A 264 3.89 8.75 -3.93
N ALA A 265 4.34 9.99 -3.68
CA ALA A 265 4.68 10.46 -2.36
C ALA A 265 4.07 11.84 -2.10
N THR A 266 3.51 12.01 -0.90
CA THR A 266 2.89 13.23 -0.40
C THR A 266 1.63 13.66 -1.17
N ASP A 267 0.84 14.53 -0.57
CA ASP A 267 -0.30 15.18 -1.21
C ASP A 267 0.11 16.02 -2.42
N TRP A 268 1.33 16.59 -2.45
CA TRP A 268 1.85 17.31 -3.63
C TRP A 268 2.06 16.41 -4.85
N GLY A 269 2.57 15.18 -4.65
CA GLY A 269 2.73 14.22 -5.74
C GLY A 269 1.39 13.76 -6.29
N PHE A 270 0.46 13.44 -5.41
CA PHE A 270 -0.91 13.07 -5.82
C PHE A 270 -1.66 14.22 -6.50
N GLN A 271 -1.39 15.48 -6.12
CA GLN A 271 -1.89 16.63 -6.86
C GLN A 271 -1.37 16.64 -8.31
N GLN A 272 -0.09 16.29 -8.56
CA GLN A 272 0.45 16.17 -9.92
C GLN A 272 -0.24 15.04 -10.71
N LEU A 273 -0.51 13.89 -10.08
CA LEU A 273 -1.24 12.80 -10.71
C LEU A 273 -2.66 13.22 -11.13
N ILE A 274 -3.34 13.99 -10.30
CA ILE A 274 -4.69 14.49 -10.60
C ILE A 274 -4.64 15.55 -11.70
N GLU A 275 -3.81 16.58 -11.53
CA GLU A 275 -3.85 17.78 -12.39
C GLU A 275 -3.10 17.59 -13.71
N ARG A 276 -1.94 16.91 -13.68
CA ARG A 276 -1.11 16.69 -14.87
C ARG A 276 -1.32 15.28 -15.43
N GLY A 277 -1.37 14.26 -14.58
CA GLY A 277 -1.52 12.88 -15.01
C GLY A 277 -2.92 12.55 -15.51
N GLY A 278 -3.95 13.21 -14.99
CA GLY A 278 -5.32 12.96 -15.41
C GLY A 278 -5.84 11.56 -15.10
N VAL A 279 -5.16 10.81 -14.23
CA VAL A 279 -5.51 9.42 -13.92
C VAL A 279 -6.89 9.33 -13.23
N ASP A 280 -7.56 8.19 -13.41
CA ASP A 280 -8.94 7.99 -12.92
C ASP A 280 -8.97 7.43 -11.50
N ILE A 281 -7.99 6.61 -11.15
CA ILE A 281 -7.89 5.91 -9.86
C ILE A 281 -6.53 6.18 -9.25
N LEU A 282 -6.53 6.76 -8.06
CA LEU A 282 -5.33 7.00 -7.27
C LEU A 282 -5.09 5.81 -6.33
N GLN A 283 -3.86 5.32 -6.29
CA GLN A 283 -3.50 4.14 -5.51
C GLN A 283 -2.42 4.47 -4.45
N PRO A 284 -2.76 5.32 -3.45
CA PRO A 284 -1.78 5.60 -2.40
C PRO A 284 -1.49 4.34 -1.60
N ASP A 285 -0.21 4.03 -1.44
CA ASP A 285 0.24 3.11 -0.41
C ASP A 285 0.46 3.89 0.88
N LEU A 286 -0.25 3.52 1.95
CA LEU A 286 -0.14 4.23 3.22
C LEU A 286 1.25 4.14 3.86
N THR A 287 2.02 3.09 3.57
CA THR A 287 3.41 2.96 4.04
C THR A 287 4.40 3.76 3.20
N ARG A 288 3.96 4.35 2.07
CA ARG A 288 4.83 5.10 1.14
C ARG A 288 4.43 6.55 0.97
N CYS A 289 3.13 6.86 0.96
CA CYS A 289 2.63 8.18 0.59
C CYS A 289 2.71 9.25 1.68
N GLY A 290 2.94 8.88 2.94
CA GLY A 290 2.94 9.76 4.10
C GLY A 290 1.93 9.37 5.21
N GLY A 291 1.49 8.11 5.23
CA GLY A 291 0.60 7.59 6.26
C GLY A 291 -0.85 8.07 6.14
N PHE A 292 -1.61 7.93 7.21
CA PHE A 292 -3.01 8.41 7.28
C PHE A 292 -3.11 9.93 7.17
N THR A 293 -2.15 10.65 7.73
CA THR A 293 -2.13 12.12 7.69
C THR A 293 -2.17 12.65 6.26
N VAL A 294 -1.43 12.03 5.35
CA VAL A 294 -1.44 12.36 3.93
C VAL A 294 -2.58 11.64 3.20
N GLY A 295 -2.80 10.36 3.48
CA GLY A 295 -3.86 9.56 2.86
C GLY A 295 -5.24 10.21 2.94
N ARG A 296 -5.60 10.79 4.10
CA ARG A 296 -6.82 11.57 4.30
C ARG A 296 -6.90 12.78 3.35
N LYS A 297 -5.80 13.50 3.17
CA LYS A 297 -5.74 14.64 2.25
C LYS A 297 -5.92 14.20 0.79
N ILE A 298 -5.29 13.08 0.42
CA ILE A 298 -5.43 12.48 -0.92
C ILE A 298 -6.89 12.14 -1.21
N VAL A 299 -7.60 11.49 -0.25
CA VAL A 299 -9.04 11.17 -0.40
C VAL A 299 -9.85 12.44 -0.66
N HIS A 300 -9.66 13.51 0.11
CA HIS A 300 -10.38 14.76 -0.10
C HIS A 300 -10.05 15.44 -1.43
N MET A 301 -8.80 15.35 -1.89
CA MET A 301 -8.41 15.88 -3.20
C MET A 301 -9.04 15.08 -4.34
N ALA A 302 -9.01 13.76 -4.24
CA ALA A 302 -9.63 12.84 -5.21
C ALA A 302 -11.14 13.09 -5.31
N GLU A 303 -11.85 13.20 -4.19
CA GLU A 303 -13.28 13.51 -4.16
C GLU A 303 -13.63 14.83 -4.87
N ARG A 304 -12.86 15.88 -4.62
CA ARG A 304 -13.06 17.18 -5.32
C ARG A 304 -12.78 17.09 -6.82
N ALA A 305 -11.83 16.28 -7.22
CA ALA A 305 -11.48 16.02 -8.61
C ALA A 305 -12.36 14.95 -9.29
N ASN A 306 -13.33 14.37 -8.55
CA ASN A 306 -14.18 13.26 -8.99
C ASN A 306 -13.35 12.04 -9.43
N ARG A 307 -12.28 11.73 -8.70
CA ARG A 307 -11.43 10.55 -8.89
C ARG A 307 -11.70 9.50 -7.82
N LEU A 308 -11.42 8.25 -8.10
CA LEU A 308 -11.47 7.15 -7.12
C LEU A 308 -10.15 7.03 -6.38
N VAL A 309 -10.21 6.48 -5.17
CA VAL A 309 -9.01 6.05 -4.43
C VAL A 309 -9.17 4.58 -4.10
N VAL A 310 -8.21 3.77 -4.54
CA VAL A 310 -8.10 2.34 -4.23
C VAL A 310 -6.69 2.12 -3.71
N PRO A 311 -6.46 2.08 -2.38
CA PRO A 311 -5.12 2.00 -1.84
C PRO A 311 -4.38 0.74 -2.31
N HIS A 312 -3.10 0.91 -2.69
CA HIS A 312 -2.17 -0.20 -2.83
C HIS A 312 -1.93 -0.84 -1.45
N SER A 313 -1.88 -2.18 -1.39
CA SER A 313 -1.74 -2.92 -0.13
C SER A 313 -1.05 -4.28 -0.36
N TRP A 314 0.26 -4.25 -0.57
CA TRP A 314 1.05 -5.44 -0.88
C TRP A 314 2.07 -5.80 0.21
N SER A 315 1.63 -5.84 1.47
CA SER A 315 2.48 -6.16 2.61
C SER A 315 1.77 -7.10 3.59
N SER A 316 1.69 -6.75 4.85
CA SER A 316 1.05 -7.56 5.88
C SER A 316 -0.40 -7.14 6.16
N ASP A 317 -1.04 -7.87 7.06
CA ASP A 317 -2.39 -7.51 7.55
C ASP A 317 -2.41 -6.18 8.34
N LEU A 318 -1.25 -5.62 8.74
CA LEU A 318 -1.18 -4.26 9.30
C LEU A 318 -1.50 -3.21 8.22
N LEU A 319 -0.89 -3.31 7.04
CA LEU A 319 -1.20 -2.42 5.91
C LEU A 319 -2.63 -2.67 5.40
N THR A 320 -3.07 -3.93 5.35
CA THR A 320 -4.45 -4.26 4.96
C THR A 320 -5.45 -3.61 5.92
N ALA A 321 -5.22 -3.63 7.25
CA ALA A 321 -6.05 -2.95 8.23
C ALA A 321 -6.04 -1.43 8.01
N ALA A 322 -4.87 -0.83 7.80
CA ALA A 322 -4.75 0.60 7.53
C ALA A 322 -5.51 0.99 6.24
N SER A 323 -5.35 0.22 5.16
CA SER A 323 -6.05 0.43 3.90
C SER A 323 -7.57 0.31 4.04
N LEU A 324 -8.05 -0.63 4.86
CA LEU A 324 -9.47 -0.78 5.18
C LEU A 324 -10.03 0.44 5.93
N HIS A 325 -9.30 0.99 6.90
CA HIS A 325 -9.72 2.21 7.59
C HIS A 325 -9.81 3.40 6.63
N LEU A 326 -8.82 3.60 5.78
CA LEU A 326 -8.85 4.68 4.78
C LEU A 326 -9.98 4.47 3.77
N THR A 327 -10.21 3.24 3.29
CA THR A 327 -11.26 2.93 2.33
C THR A 327 -12.65 3.06 2.93
N ALA A 328 -12.83 2.67 4.19
CA ALA A 328 -14.09 2.82 4.90
C ALA A 328 -14.47 4.29 5.12
N PHE A 329 -13.49 5.16 5.35
CA PHE A 329 -13.66 6.61 5.49
C PHE A 329 -14.13 7.29 4.21
N GLN A 330 -13.78 6.76 3.03
CA GLN A 330 -14.14 7.34 1.75
C GLN A 330 -15.66 7.28 1.52
N ARG A 331 -16.26 8.38 1.05
CA ARG A 331 -17.66 8.41 0.66
C ARG A 331 -17.94 7.47 -0.52
N ARG A 332 -17.02 7.42 -1.48
CA ARG A 332 -17.08 6.56 -2.65
C ARG A 332 -15.85 5.65 -2.70
N ALA A 333 -16.06 4.35 -2.59
CA ALA A 333 -15.01 3.34 -2.66
C ALA A 333 -15.55 2.08 -3.34
N GLU A 334 -14.73 1.50 -4.21
CA GLU A 334 -15.05 0.30 -4.99
C GLU A 334 -14.37 -0.93 -4.38
N PHE A 335 -13.06 -0.85 -4.15
CA PHE A 335 -12.22 -1.98 -3.78
C PHE A 335 -11.25 -1.65 -2.65
N VAL A 336 -10.76 -2.71 -2.05
CA VAL A 336 -9.50 -2.76 -1.32
C VAL A 336 -8.62 -3.88 -1.89
N GLU A 337 -7.33 -3.64 -1.99
CA GLU A 337 -6.36 -4.64 -2.39
C GLU A 337 -6.17 -5.67 -1.28
N PHE A 338 -6.19 -6.95 -1.65
CA PHE A 338 -5.84 -8.04 -0.77
C PHE A 338 -4.66 -8.82 -1.33
N ASN A 339 -3.50 -8.62 -0.74
CA ASN A 339 -2.31 -9.42 -1.03
C ASN A 339 -2.60 -10.88 -0.73
N THR A 340 -2.51 -11.75 -1.75
CA THR A 340 -2.80 -13.19 -1.61
C THR A 340 -1.61 -14.01 -1.09
N SER A 341 -0.46 -13.38 -0.83
CA SER A 341 0.71 -14.06 -0.27
C SER A 341 0.38 -14.76 1.05
N GLN A 342 0.86 -16.01 1.16
CA GLN A 342 0.72 -16.84 2.36
C GLN A 342 2.01 -16.91 3.18
N GLY A 343 2.98 -16.03 2.90
CA GLY A 343 4.23 -15.97 3.66
C GLY A 343 4.01 -15.59 5.14
N PRO A 344 4.90 -16.03 6.04
CA PRO A 344 4.76 -15.75 7.47
C PRO A 344 4.66 -14.27 7.79
N LEU A 345 5.44 -13.43 7.12
CA LEU A 345 5.42 -11.99 7.36
C LEU A 345 4.15 -11.30 6.81
N SER A 346 3.42 -11.95 5.92
CA SER A 346 2.14 -11.43 5.43
C SER A 346 0.98 -11.76 6.36
N ARG A 347 0.97 -12.96 7.00
CA ARG A 347 -0.21 -13.50 7.70
C ARG A 347 0.00 -13.79 9.19
N GLU A 348 1.23 -14.12 9.64
CA GLU A 348 1.46 -14.51 11.03
C GLU A 348 1.77 -13.33 11.97
N LEU A 349 2.04 -12.12 11.44
CA LEU A 349 2.40 -10.95 12.24
C LEU A 349 1.26 -10.44 13.14
N VAL A 350 0.02 -10.83 12.85
CA VAL A 350 -1.14 -10.47 13.67
C VAL A 350 -1.83 -11.74 14.19
N LYS A 351 -2.32 -11.70 15.44
CA LYS A 351 -2.97 -12.84 16.08
C LYS A 351 -4.30 -13.21 15.41
N ASN A 352 -4.98 -12.22 14.85
CA ASN A 352 -6.26 -12.38 14.17
C ASN A 352 -6.15 -11.85 12.74
N PRO A 353 -5.63 -12.65 11.79
CA PRO A 353 -5.50 -12.25 10.39
C PRO A 353 -6.84 -11.81 9.79
N ILE A 354 -6.77 -10.84 8.89
CA ILE A 354 -7.94 -10.35 8.17
C ILE A 354 -8.45 -11.44 7.23
N GLN A 355 -9.73 -11.75 7.35
CA GLN A 355 -10.37 -12.84 6.60
C GLN A 355 -11.27 -12.32 5.48
N LEU A 356 -11.26 -13.00 4.35
CA LEU A 356 -12.22 -12.78 3.27
C LEU A 356 -13.56 -13.45 3.62
N GLU A 357 -14.66 -12.69 3.53
CA GLU A 357 -16.03 -13.16 3.73
C GLU A 357 -16.89 -12.75 2.52
N ASP A 358 -17.32 -13.72 1.72
CA ASP A 358 -18.17 -13.50 0.53
C ASP A 358 -17.63 -12.42 -0.44
N GLY A 359 -16.32 -12.37 -0.64
CA GLY A 359 -15.67 -11.39 -1.51
C GLY A 359 -15.40 -10.02 -0.87
N TYR A 360 -15.61 -9.89 0.44
CA TYR A 360 -15.42 -8.66 1.19
C TYR A 360 -14.49 -8.86 2.38
N LEU A 361 -13.80 -7.79 2.77
CA LEU A 361 -13.08 -7.68 4.04
C LEU A 361 -13.87 -6.80 5.00
N ARG A 362 -13.98 -7.21 6.26
CA ARG A 362 -14.59 -6.40 7.31
C ARG A 362 -13.63 -5.30 7.76
N VAL A 363 -14.17 -4.10 7.94
CA VAL A 363 -13.42 -2.98 8.53
C VAL A 363 -13.18 -3.28 10.00
N PRO A 364 -11.91 -3.25 10.48
CA PRO A 364 -11.63 -3.51 11.89
C PRO A 364 -12.32 -2.52 12.82
N THR A 365 -12.85 -3.01 13.93
CA THR A 365 -13.63 -2.20 14.90
C THR A 365 -12.95 -2.03 16.25
N GLY A 366 -11.84 -2.72 16.50
CA GLY A 366 -11.01 -2.55 17.68
C GLY A 366 -10.30 -1.20 17.71
N PRO A 367 -9.82 -0.75 18.88
CA PRO A 367 -9.04 0.48 19.03
C PRO A 367 -7.77 0.48 18.14
N GLY A 368 -7.42 1.62 17.59
CA GLY A 368 -6.28 1.78 16.69
C GLY A 368 -6.55 1.14 15.34
N LEU A 369 -5.59 0.38 14.82
CA LEU A 369 -5.74 -0.41 13.60
C LEU A 369 -6.72 -1.58 13.77
N GLY A 370 -7.08 -1.93 15.02
CA GLY A 370 -8.03 -2.99 15.30
C GLY A 370 -7.50 -4.40 15.07
N VAL A 371 -6.18 -4.54 14.87
CA VAL A 371 -5.44 -5.80 14.80
C VAL A 371 -4.39 -5.85 15.90
N GLU A 372 -4.08 -7.03 16.41
CA GLU A 372 -3.10 -7.23 17.47
C GLU A 372 -1.85 -7.90 16.93
N VAL A 373 -0.69 -7.23 17.07
CA VAL A 373 0.59 -7.79 16.66
C VAL A 373 1.00 -8.95 17.56
N ASP A 374 1.46 -10.04 16.96
CA ASP A 374 2.08 -11.15 17.69
C ASP A 374 3.57 -10.88 17.88
N GLU A 375 3.93 -10.32 19.03
CA GLU A 375 5.31 -10.00 19.34
C GLU A 375 6.23 -11.25 19.39
N ALA A 376 5.69 -12.45 19.63
CA ALA A 376 6.48 -13.67 19.57
C ALA A 376 6.89 -14.01 18.12
N VAL A 377 6.01 -13.78 17.16
CA VAL A 377 6.32 -13.91 15.72
C VAL A 377 7.32 -12.82 15.28
N VAL A 378 7.15 -11.59 15.77
CA VAL A 378 8.12 -10.52 15.50
C VAL A 378 9.51 -10.92 15.96
N GLU A 379 9.68 -11.38 17.21
CA GLU A 379 10.99 -11.80 17.75
C GLU A 379 11.55 -13.05 17.04
N LYS A 380 10.70 -13.98 16.59
CA LYS A 380 11.11 -15.17 15.82
C LYS A 380 11.83 -14.79 14.52
N TYR A 381 11.37 -13.75 13.84
CA TYR A 381 11.89 -13.33 12.52
C TYR A 381 12.81 -12.11 12.59
N ARG A 382 13.00 -11.51 13.75
CA ARG A 382 13.84 -10.32 13.95
C ARG A 382 15.30 -10.61 13.65
N ILE A 383 15.94 -9.70 12.91
CA ILE A 383 17.38 -9.73 12.64
C ILE A 383 18.10 -8.43 13.04
N ALA A 384 17.39 -7.32 13.19
CA ALA A 384 17.91 -6.02 13.67
C ALA A 384 16.77 -5.11 14.19
#